data_efdcc70cc48207ad76be220830e59a88
#
_entry.id   efdcc70cc48207ad76be220830e59a88
#
_cell.length_a   1.000
_cell.length_b   1.000
_cell.length_c   1.000
_cell.angle_alpha   90.00
_cell.angle_beta   90.00
_cell.angle_gamma   90.00
#
_symmetry.space_group_name_H-M   'P 1'
#
loop_
_entity.id
_entity.type
_entity.pdbx_description
1 polymer ?
#
loop_
_entity_poly.entity_id
_entity_poly.type
_entity_poly.pdbx_seq_one_letter_code
_entity_poly.pdbx_strand_id
1 'polypeptide(L)'
;MKNCKLFLLMVVSIFSLVFSVAANAAAEKSTFDYSAEKMECRITPPMIDNEEAERNRDLLGAVSDLDWSIGPEDAILTIIEYADFQCPYCADASLSLIEYQKAHSDDVRLVYRHFPLSFHEKAVPAALAANAAGYQGMFFEAEEFLFEKQSEWSVLENNEVFTKWLIQEFSKFADLDFDLWYLAFSDSDNEAAVRNMYTQVIKAGIVSGTPTVFLNYIDSNYMFDAASLDSYIGKIRKSEYRVQECPDVLIEEGESYIAILETEIGDIHVELFPDTAPNAVNSFIYLAVSGWFDGITLVRSYDNSLWNADGIGDPGYSFDIEYDGVQDFDGPGYIGFANSADEQNLVGFFITNDIRGYYDQKIRKDCGDLNFTEDAVEKYVDEKILRFSKNNTFLGRIVDDDFQKMMQNPGDLNIAGVIIKSK
;
A
#
# COMPACT_ATOMS: atom_id res chain seq x y z
N MET A 1 11.06 -26.94 -11.05
CA MET A 1 11.99 -28.11 -11.02
C MET A 1 13.28 -27.94 -11.84
N LYS A 2 13.26 -27.48 -13.11
CA LYS A 2 14.49 -27.22 -13.88
C LYS A 2 15.37 -26.09 -13.32
N ASN A 3 14.78 -25.06 -12.71
CA ASN A 3 15.51 -23.89 -12.22
C ASN A 3 16.26 -24.14 -10.89
N CYS A 4 15.80 -25.06 -10.03
CA CYS A 4 16.47 -25.39 -8.78
C CYS A 4 17.79 -26.13 -8.98
N LYS A 5 17.86 -27.09 -9.93
CA LYS A 5 19.09 -27.82 -10.23
C LYS A 5 20.16 -26.95 -10.90
N LEU A 6 19.73 -26.03 -11.78
CA LEU A 6 20.64 -25.11 -12.49
C LEU A 6 21.24 -24.08 -11.54
N PHE A 7 20.46 -23.63 -10.57
CA PHE A 7 20.88 -22.64 -9.57
C PHE A 7 21.93 -23.21 -8.60
N LEU A 8 21.72 -24.43 -8.10
CA LEU A 8 22.66 -25.07 -7.19
C LEU A 8 23.99 -25.42 -7.88
N LEU A 9 23.97 -25.81 -9.17
CA LEU A 9 25.19 -26.08 -9.95
C LEU A 9 25.97 -24.81 -10.29
N MET A 10 25.33 -23.64 -10.42
CA MET A 10 25.99 -22.35 -10.58
C MET A 10 26.67 -21.89 -9.28
N VAL A 11 26.06 -22.07 -8.14
CA VAL A 11 26.62 -21.69 -6.83
C VAL A 11 27.92 -22.45 -6.54
N VAL A 12 28.00 -23.75 -6.89
CA VAL A 12 29.20 -24.56 -6.65
C VAL A 12 30.33 -24.26 -7.64
N SER A 13 30.03 -23.80 -8.88
CA SER A 13 31.07 -23.55 -9.91
C SER A 13 31.60 -22.11 -9.88
N ILE A 14 30.91 -21.12 -9.35
CA ILE A 14 31.39 -19.73 -9.28
C ILE A 14 32.34 -19.52 -8.09
N PHE A 15 32.23 -20.33 -7.02
CA PHE A 15 33.06 -20.20 -5.82
C PHE A 15 34.55 -20.51 -6.05
N SER A 16 34.91 -21.24 -7.12
CA SER A 16 36.33 -21.55 -7.42
C SER A 16 37.08 -20.44 -8.15
N LEU A 17 36.40 -19.43 -8.71
CA LEU A 17 37.02 -18.36 -9.49
C LEU A 17 36.98 -16.97 -8.82
N VAL A 18 36.18 -16.75 -7.77
CA VAL A 18 35.99 -15.41 -7.18
C VAL A 18 36.91 -15.17 -5.97
N PHE A 19 37.55 -16.21 -5.41
CA PHE A 19 38.38 -16.05 -4.22
C PHE A 19 39.75 -15.39 -4.48
N SER A 20 40.11 -15.08 -5.72
CA SER A 20 41.41 -14.45 -6.04
C SER A 20 41.38 -12.96 -6.41
N VAL A 21 40.19 -12.31 -6.44
CA VAL A 21 40.05 -10.89 -6.83
C VAL A 21 39.43 -10.02 -5.73
N ALA A 22 38.82 -10.60 -4.72
CA ALA A 22 38.05 -9.85 -3.69
C ALA A 22 38.90 -9.38 -2.49
N ALA A 23 40.22 -9.45 -2.53
CA ALA A 23 41.06 -9.12 -1.37
C ALA A 23 41.54 -7.66 -1.31
N ASN A 24 41.04 -6.73 -2.14
CA ASN A 24 41.49 -5.34 -2.13
C ASN A 24 40.44 -4.28 -2.45
N ALA A 25 39.20 -4.51 -2.15
CA ALA A 25 38.21 -3.41 -1.98
C ALA A 25 37.87 -3.35 -0.50
N ALA A 26 38.70 -2.74 0.32
CA ALA A 26 38.28 -2.11 1.54
C ALA A 26 37.24 -1.07 1.05
N ALA A 27 35.95 -1.28 1.32
CA ALA A 27 34.96 -0.23 1.19
C ALA A 27 35.54 0.97 1.96
N GLU A 28 35.78 2.08 1.29
CA GLU A 28 36.01 3.34 1.98
C GLU A 28 34.78 3.52 2.86
N LYS A 29 34.96 3.38 4.18
CA LYS A 29 33.91 3.75 5.14
C LYS A 29 33.58 5.19 4.80
N SER A 30 32.38 5.44 4.34
CA SER A 30 31.81 6.78 4.28
C SER A 30 31.96 7.33 5.70
N THR A 31 32.84 8.29 5.89
CA THR A 31 33.04 8.90 7.19
C THR A 31 31.90 9.88 7.40
N PHE A 32 30.91 9.47 8.19
CA PHE A 32 29.84 10.37 8.61
C PHE A 32 30.44 11.60 9.30
N ASP A 33 30.07 12.79 8.85
CA ASP A 33 30.56 14.04 9.42
C ASP A 33 29.65 14.49 10.56
N TYR A 34 29.99 14.11 11.78
CA TYR A 34 29.28 14.53 13.00
C TYR A 34 29.31 16.04 13.27
N SER A 35 30.19 16.78 12.59
CA SER A 35 30.29 18.25 12.72
C SER A 35 29.48 19.01 11.68
N ALA A 36 28.89 18.31 10.69
CA ALA A 36 28.05 18.91 9.68
C ALA A 36 26.73 19.41 10.27
N GLU A 37 26.19 20.50 9.74
CA GLU A 37 24.85 20.96 10.12
C GLU A 37 23.74 20.02 9.60
N LYS A 38 23.93 19.44 8.40
CA LYS A 38 23.01 18.54 7.73
C LYS A 38 23.66 17.21 7.39
N MET A 39 22.90 16.10 7.48
CA MET A 39 23.35 14.80 6.99
C MET A 39 23.40 14.77 5.45
N GLU A 40 24.21 13.86 4.89
CA GLU A 40 24.19 13.61 3.46
C GLU A 40 22.94 12.85 3.05
N CYS A 41 22.14 13.45 2.18
CA CYS A 41 20.94 12.81 1.62
C CYS A 41 20.63 13.34 0.21
N ARG A 42 19.65 12.73 -0.45
CA ARG A 42 19.07 13.20 -1.72
C ARG A 42 17.62 13.56 -1.48
N ILE A 43 17.23 14.77 -1.87
CA ILE A 43 15.80 15.13 -1.86
C ILE A 43 15.10 14.36 -2.96
N THR A 44 14.04 13.64 -2.59
CA THR A 44 13.26 12.79 -3.50
C THR A 44 12.04 13.56 -4.04
N PRO A 45 11.60 13.25 -5.30
CA PRO A 45 10.30 13.74 -5.77
C PRO A 45 9.17 13.14 -4.91
N PRO A 46 7.97 13.75 -4.89
CA PRO A 46 6.81 13.18 -4.20
C PRO A 46 6.53 11.73 -4.63
N MET A 47 6.21 10.84 -3.67
CA MET A 47 5.82 9.46 -3.97
C MET A 47 4.47 9.36 -4.70
N ILE A 48 3.59 10.36 -4.50
CA ILE A 48 2.37 10.48 -5.29
C ILE A 48 2.78 11.16 -6.61
N ASP A 49 2.66 10.41 -7.70
CA ASP A 49 2.98 10.92 -9.04
C ASP A 49 1.94 11.95 -9.49
N ASN A 50 2.22 13.21 -9.16
CA ASN A 50 1.35 14.32 -9.55
C ASN A 50 1.23 14.45 -11.08
N GLU A 51 2.27 14.07 -11.86
CA GLU A 51 2.20 14.11 -13.32
C GLU A 51 1.25 13.02 -13.85
N GLU A 52 1.24 11.83 -13.21
CA GLU A 52 0.25 10.80 -13.53
C GLU A 52 -1.15 11.26 -13.16
N ALA A 53 -1.35 11.79 -11.98
CA ALA A 53 -2.65 12.29 -11.53
C ALA A 53 -3.19 13.39 -12.43
N GLU A 54 -2.36 14.37 -12.81
CA GLU A 54 -2.72 15.45 -13.72
C GLU A 54 -3.07 14.90 -15.12
N ARG A 55 -2.23 14.04 -15.68
CA ARG A 55 -2.48 13.38 -16.95
C ARG A 55 -3.80 12.60 -16.96
N ASN A 56 -4.05 11.81 -15.92
CA ASN A 56 -5.27 11.02 -15.81
C ASN A 56 -6.49 11.93 -15.60
N ARG A 57 -6.35 13.02 -14.83
CA ARG A 57 -7.40 14.03 -14.67
C ARG A 57 -7.77 14.70 -15.99
N ASP A 58 -6.80 15.01 -16.83
CA ASP A 58 -7.04 15.59 -18.17
C ASP A 58 -7.74 14.59 -19.09
N LEU A 59 -7.37 13.31 -19.02
CA LEU A 59 -7.94 12.25 -19.85
C LEU A 59 -9.35 11.84 -19.41
N LEU A 60 -9.59 11.71 -18.11
CA LEU A 60 -10.85 11.24 -17.52
C LEU A 60 -11.85 12.39 -17.28
N GLY A 61 -11.39 13.62 -17.31
CA GLY A 61 -12.12 14.80 -16.85
C GLY A 61 -12.11 14.96 -15.32
N ALA A 62 -12.02 16.19 -14.87
CA ALA A 62 -12.16 16.51 -13.44
C ALA A 62 -13.53 16.07 -12.93
N VAL A 63 -13.60 15.69 -11.66
CA VAL A 63 -14.89 15.46 -10.97
C VAL A 63 -15.70 16.75 -10.98
N SER A 64 -16.97 16.64 -11.33
CA SER A 64 -17.88 17.75 -11.51
C SER A 64 -19.29 17.42 -10.97
N ASP A 65 -20.18 18.41 -11.01
CA ASP A 65 -21.61 18.24 -10.68
C ASP A 65 -22.37 17.25 -11.59
N LEU A 66 -21.73 16.79 -12.67
CA LEU A 66 -22.28 15.76 -13.56
C LEU A 66 -21.94 14.34 -13.12
N ASP A 67 -21.05 14.20 -12.17
CA ASP A 67 -20.68 12.91 -11.58
C ASP A 67 -21.55 12.60 -10.38
N TRP A 68 -21.89 11.32 -10.19
CA TRP A 68 -22.48 10.87 -8.94
C TRP A 68 -21.40 10.80 -7.87
N SER A 69 -21.53 11.64 -6.85
CA SER A 69 -20.52 11.67 -5.77
C SER A 69 -21.14 11.87 -4.40
N ILE A 70 -20.51 11.27 -3.38
CA ILE A 70 -20.85 11.41 -1.97
C ILE A 70 -19.57 11.70 -1.17
N GLY A 71 -19.67 12.58 -0.18
CA GLY A 71 -18.55 13.08 0.62
C GLY A 71 -18.13 14.50 0.24
N PRO A 72 -17.21 15.13 1.00
CA PRO A 72 -16.82 16.52 0.82
C PRO A 72 -16.04 16.74 -0.48
N GLU A 73 -16.18 17.93 -1.07
CA GLU A 73 -15.44 18.28 -2.30
C GLU A 73 -13.92 18.42 -2.04
N ASP A 74 -13.56 18.79 -0.84
CA ASP A 74 -12.18 18.96 -0.35
C ASP A 74 -11.66 17.74 0.43
N ALA A 75 -12.27 16.56 0.22
CA ALA A 75 -11.82 15.31 0.81
C ALA A 75 -10.34 15.05 0.52
N ILE A 76 -9.61 14.55 1.52
CA ILE A 76 -8.20 14.17 1.36
C ILE A 76 -8.02 13.04 0.33
N LEU A 77 -9.01 12.15 0.21
CA LEU A 77 -9.06 11.06 -0.76
C LEU A 77 -10.32 11.14 -1.61
N THR A 78 -10.14 11.34 -2.90
CA THR A 78 -11.20 11.14 -3.91
C THR A 78 -11.03 9.78 -4.56
N ILE A 79 -11.99 8.90 -4.37
CA ILE A 79 -12.06 7.57 -5.01
C ILE A 79 -12.97 7.70 -6.22
N ILE A 80 -12.46 7.42 -7.43
CA ILE A 80 -13.23 7.44 -8.67
C ILE A 80 -13.36 6.00 -9.15
N GLU A 81 -14.56 5.45 -9.08
CA GLU A 81 -14.86 4.10 -9.52
C GLU A 81 -15.54 4.11 -10.90
N TYR A 82 -14.98 3.37 -11.83
CA TYR A 82 -15.63 2.99 -13.09
C TYR A 82 -16.20 1.59 -12.96
N ALA A 83 -17.53 1.50 -12.95
CA ALA A 83 -18.21 0.24 -12.66
C ALA A 83 -19.36 -0.06 -13.63
N ASP A 84 -19.71 -1.34 -13.66
CA ASP A 84 -20.82 -1.94 -14.39
C ASP A 84 -21.73 -2.67 -13.40
N PHE A 85 -22.98 -2.30 -13.34
CA PHE A 85 -23.92 -2.92 -12.41
C PHE A 85 -24.10 -4.42 -12.60
N GLN A 86 -23.85 -4.97 -13.76
CA GLN A 86 -23.95 -6.42 -14.01
C GLN A 86 -22.63 -7.16 -13.77
N CYS A 87 -21.52 -6.47 -13.59
CA CYS A 87 -20.23 -7.07 -13.29
C CYS A 87 -20.18 -7.59 -11.84
N PRO A 88 -19.93 -8.89 -11.58
CA PRO A 88 -19.92 -9.42 -10.22
C PRO A 88 -18.77 -8.86 -9.37
N TYR A 89 -17.61 -8.58 -9.97
CA TYR A 89 -16.50 -7.96 -9.26
C TYR A 89 -16.78 -6.51 -8.85
N CYS A 90 -17.66 -5.80 -9.60
CA CYS A 90 -18.10 -4.47 -9.21
C CYS A 90 -19.00 -4.50 -7.98
N ALA A 91 -19.85 -5.53 -7.84
CA ALA A 91 -20.69 -5.65 -6.65
C ALA A 91 -19.85 -5.70 -5.37
N ASP A 92 -18.81 -6.54 -5.35
CA ASP A 92 -17.92 -6.65 -4.19
C ASP A 92 -17.13 -5.34 -3.96
N ALA A 93 -16.63 -4.71 -5.02
CA ALA A 93 -15.86 -3.47 -4.94
C ALA A 93 -16.72 -2.31 -4.47
N SER A 94 -17.82 -2.00 -5.17
CA SER A 94 -18.69 -0.85 -4.88
C SER A 94 -19.27 -0.91 -3.48
N LEU A 95 -19.76 -2.09 -3.03
CA LEU A 95 -20.29 -2.24 -1.67
C LEU A 95 -19.21 -1.98 -0.62
N SER A 96 -17.99 -2.45 -0.83
CA SER A 96 -16.87 -2.19 0.07
C SER A 96 -16.47 -0.70 0.09
N LEU A 97 -16.46 -0.03 -1.08
CA LEU A 97 -16.14 1.39 -1.19
C LEU A 97 -17.21 2.28 -0.57
N ILE A 98 -18.50 1.94 -0.72
CA ILE A 98 -19.61 2.63 -0.06
C ILE A 98 -19.50 2.49 1.47
N GLU A 99 -19.22 1.29 1.97
CA GLU A 99 -19.01 1.06 3.40
C GLU A 99 -17.81 1.86 3.93
N TYR A 100 -16.70 1.85 3.20
CA TYR A 100 -15.50 2.61 3.55
C TYR A 100 -15.78 4.12 3.57
N GLN A 101 -16.45 4.67 2.56
CA GLN A 101 -16.85 6.08 2.53
C GLN A 101 -17.75 6.46 3.71
N LYS A 102 -18.76 5.62 4.05
CA LYS A 102 -19.62 5.85 5.21
C LYS A 102 -18.84 5.91 6.52
N ALA A 103 -17.79 5.07 6.66
CA ALA A 103 -16.92 5.07 7.85
C ALA A 103 -15.94 6.26 7.89
N HIS A 104 -15.60 6.86 6.74
CA HIS A 104 -14.64 7.94 6.58
C HIS A 104 -15.24 9.17 5.88
N SER A 105 -16.48 9.53 6.26
CA SER A 105 -17.30 10.52 5.56
C SER A 105 -16.68 11.92 5.46
N ASP A 106 -15.79 12.30 6.39
CA ASP A 106 -15.13 13.60 6.41
C ASP A 106 -13.85 13.63 5.55
N ASP A 107 -13.25 12.47 5.29
CA ASP A 107 -11.96 12.33 4.62
C ASP A 107 -12.07 11.81 3.19
N VAL A 108 -13.19 11.14 2.85
CA VAL A 108 -13.34 10.40 1.59
C VAL A 108 -14.50 10.92 0.77
N ARG A 109 -14.21 11.25 -0.49
CA ARG A 109 -15.21 11.46 -1.53
C ARG A 109 -15.24 10.25 -2.45
N LEU A 110 -16.37 9.57 -2.55
CA LEU A 110 -16.61 8.49 -3.51
C LEU A 110 -17.35 9.04 -4.74
N VAL A 111 -16.83 8.72 -5.91
CA VAL A 111 -17.37 9.12 -7.22
C VAL A 111 -17.62 7.88 -8.04
N TYR A 112 -18.84 7.71 -8.50
CA TYR A 112 -19.23 6.63 -9.40
C TYR A 112 -19.33 7.10 -10.85
N ARG A 113 -18.74 6.34 -11.78
CA ARG A 113 -18.80 6.57 -13.22
C ARG A 113 -19.22 5.31 -13.96
N HIS A 114 -20.27 5.43 -14.77
CA HIS A 114 -20.78 4.29 -15.53
C HIS A 114 -19.80 3.78 -16.58
N PHE A 115 -19.55 2.47 -16.57
CA PHE A 115 -18.78 1.79 -17.61
C PHE A 115 -19.46 0.47 -18.01
N PRO A 116 -20.67 0.53 -18.65
CA PRO A 116 -21.42 -0.66 -19.01
C PRO A 116 -20.70 -1.45 -20.10
N LEU A 117 -20.31 -2.69 -19.78
CA LEU A 117 -19.61 -3.59 -20.70
C LEU A 117 -20.57 -4.06 -21.80
N SER A 118 -20.12 -4.11 -23.05
CA SER A 118 -20.96 -4.39 -24.21
C SER A 118 -21.61 -5.79 -24.21
N PHE A 119 -21.07 -6.73 -23.44
CA PHE A 119 -21.60 -8.09 -23.29
C PHE A 119 -22.52 -8.25 -22.06
N HIS A 120 -22.74 -7.19 -21.29
CA HIS A 120 -23.65 -7.15 -20.16
C HIS A 120 -24.97 -6.46 -20.57
N GLU A 121 -25.94 -7.25 -21.01
CA GLU A 121 -27.18 -6.73 -21.57
C GLU A 121 -27.98 -5.85 -20.59
N LYS A 122 -27.89 -6.13 -19.28
CA LYS A 122 -28.66 -5.46 -18.22
C LYS A 122 -27.92 -4.26 -17.61
N ALA A 123 -26.64 -4.05 -17.97
CA ALA A 123 -25.82 -2.98 -17.40
C ALA A 123 -26.41 -1.58 -17.66
N VAL A 124 -26.82 -1.30 -18.91
CA VAL A 124 -27.41 -0.01 -19.26
C VAL A 124 -28.75 0.20 -18.56
N PRO A 125 -29.75 -0.70 -18.61
CA PRO A 125 -30.98 -0.53 -17.86
C PRO A 125 -30.79 -0.32 -16.33
N ALA A 126 -29.82 -1.01 -15.72
CA ALA A 126 -29.49 -0.79 -14.31
C ALA A 126 -28.92 0.62 -14.06
N ALA A 127 -28.00 1.08 -14.93
CA ALA A 127 -27.45 2.42 -14.89
C ALA A 127 -28.54 3.51 -15.01
N LEU A 128 -29.51 3.32 -15.93
CA LEU A 128 -30.63 4.23 -16.08
C LEU A 128 -31.51 4.31 -14.83
N ALA A 129 -31.72 3.16 -14.18
CA ALA A 129 -32.50 3.10 -12.94
C ALA A 129 -31.82 3.83 -11.78
N ALA A 130 -30.48 3.65 -11.64
CA ALA A 130 -29.70 4.35 -10.64
C ALA A 130 -29.66 5.87 -10.89
N ASN A 131 -29.42 6.30 -12.16
CA ASN A 131 -29.48 7.71 -12.50
C ASN A 131 -30.83 8.35 -12.21
N ALA A 132 -31.94 7.65 -12.52
CA ALA A 132 -33.28 8.16 -12.28
C ALA A 132 -33.55 8.37 -10.77
N ALA A 133 -33.00 7.52 -9.91
CA ALA A 133 -33.02 7.74 -8.47
C ALA A 133 -32.07 8.88 -8.05
N GLY A 134 -30.92 8.96 -8.71
CA GLY A 134 -29.91 10.00 -8.47
C GLY A 134 -30.42 11.42 -8.73
N TYR A 135 -31.29 11.62 -9.72
CA TYR A 135 -31.94 12.93 -9.97
C TYR A 135 -32.85 13.37 -8.82
N GLN A 136 -33.15 12.47 -7.89
CA GLN A 136 -33.87 12.73 -6.65
C GLN A 136 -32.97 12.65 -5.41
N GLY A 137 -31.63 12.62 -5.59
CA GLY A 137 -30.62 12.55 -4.52
C GLY A 137 -30.40 11.17 -3.95
N MET A 138 -30.88 10.10 -4.60
CA MET A 138 -30.84 8.72 -4.11
C MET A 138 -29.97 7.79 -4.98
N PHE A 139 -28.89 8.32 -5.56
CA PHE A 139 -28.04 7.50 -6.45
C PHE A 139 -27.35 6.36 -5.68
N PHE A 140 -26.73 6.67 -4.53
CA PHE A 140 -25.95 5.69 -3.77
C PHE A 140 -26.83 4.65 -3.08
N GLU A 141 -28.05 4.99 -2.68
CA GLU A 141 -29.06 4.03 -2.19
C GLU A 141 -29.49 3.08 -3.32
N ALA A 142 -29.66 3.61 -4.53
CA ALA A 142 -30.00 2.79 -5.70
C ALA A 142 -28.83 1.92 -6.13
N GLU A 143 -27.59 2.42 -6.07
CA GLU A 143 -26.37 1.70 -6.35
C GLU A 143 -26.21 0.51 -5.38
N GLU A 144 -26.24 0.77 -4.08
CA GLU A 144 -26.15 -0.24 -3.01
C GLU A 144 -27.22 -1.32 -3.23
N PHE A 145 -28.48 -0.92 -3.43
CA PHE A 145 -29.59 -1.83 -3.69
C PHE A 145 -29.36 -2.71 -4.94
N LEU A 146 -28.94 -2.11 -6.06
CA LEU A 146 -28.74 -2.86 -7.30
C LEU A 146 -27.59 -3.88 -7.16
N PHE A 147 -26.50 -3.54 -6.49
CA PHE A 147 -25.40 -4.45 -6.25
C PHE A 147 -25.76 -5.54 -5.23
N GLU A 148 -26.41 -5.23 -4.13
CA GLU A 148 -26.90 -6.23 -3.16
C GLU A 148 -27.85 -7.26 -3.82
N LYS A 149 -28.67 -6.81 -4.76
CA LYS A 149 -29.64 -7.63 -5.48
C LYS A 149 -29.12 -8.21 -6.79
N GLN A 150 -27.84 -8.00 -7.11
CA GLN A 150 -27.27 -8.39 -8.40
C GLN A 150 -27.47 -9.88 -8.70
N SER A 151 -27.28 -10.77 -7.74
CA SER A 151 -27.46 -12.20 -7.91
C SER A 151 -28.91 -12.61 -8.24
N GLU A 152 -29.91 -11.78 -7.86
CA GLU A 152 -31.32 -12.01 -8.15
C GLU A 152 -31.68 -11.58 -9.57
N TRP A 153 -31.27 -10.36 -9.99
CA TRP A 153 -31.68 -9.80 -11.26
C TRP A 153 -30.74 -10.13 -12.42
N SER A 154 -29.45 -10.38 -12.16
CA SER A 154 -28.49 -10.67 -13.24
C SER A 154 -28.85 -11.94 -14.02
N VAL A 155 -29.50 -12.90 -13.37
CA VAL A 155 -29.90 -14.19 -13.94
C VAL A 155 -31.28 -14.17 -14.62
N LEU A 156 -32.00 -13.04 -14.61
CA LEU A 156 -33.28 -12.91 -15.30
C LEU A 156 -33.11 -13.14 -16.79
N GLU A 157 -34.17 -13.71 -17.43
CA GLU A 157 -34.11 -14.25 -18.78
C GLU A 157 -33.66 -13.23 -19.85
N ASN A 158 -34.15 -11.97 -19.74
CA ASN A 158 -33.87 -10.93 -20.73
C ASN A 158 -34.13 -9.53 -20.15
N ASN A 159 -33.83 -8.48 -20.93
CA ASN A 159 -34.04 -7.10 -20.54
C ASN A 159 -35.50 -6.70 -20.27
N GLU A 160 -36.48 -7.33 -20.95
CA GLU A 160 -37.88 -7.02 -20.69
C GLU A 160 -38.29 -7.48 -19.29
N VAL A 161 -37.90 -8.68 -18.90
CA VAL A 161 -38.16 -9.22 -17.55
C VAL A 161 -37.43 -8.41 -16.50
N PHE A 162 -36.18 -8.01 -16.79
CA PHE A 162 -35.39 -7.17 -15.88
C PHE A 162 -35.97 -5.79 -15.73
N THR A 163 -36.43 -5.14 -16.81
CA THR A 163 -37.09 -3.82 -16.74
C THR A 163 -38.36 -3.88 -15.87
N LYS A 164 -39.16 -4.93 -16.00
CA LYS A 164 -40.34 -5.14 -15.13
C LYS A 164 -39.94 -5.30 -13.67
N TRP A 165 -38.85 -6.00 -13.41
CA TRP A 165 -38.29 -6.16 -12.07
C TRP A 165 -37.83 -4.80 -11.51
N LEU A 166 -37.08 -3.99 -12.27
CA LEU A 166 -36.69 -2.64 -11.87
C LEU A 166 -37.90 -1.77 -11.49
N ILE A 167 -38.91 -1.71 -12.38
CA ILE A 167 -40.14 -0.96 -12.13
C ILE A 167 -40.83 -1.40 -10.82
N GLN A 168 -40.91 -2.71 -10.60
CA GLN A 168 -41.51 -3.27 -9.41
C GLN A 168 -40.73 -2.94 -8.14
N GLU A 169 -39.38 -3.06 -8.19
CA GLU A 169 -38.54 -2.85 -7.01
C GLU A 169 -38.44 -1.36 -6.65
N PHE A 170 -38.20 -0.49 -7.65
CA PHE A 170 -38.09 0.95 -7.40
C PHE A 170 -39.43 1.58 -6.97
N SER A 171 -40.56 0.99 -7.33
CA SER A 171 -41.87 1.43 -6.79
C SER A 171 -42.04 1.22 -5.29
N LYS A 172 -41.13 0.50 -4.64
CA LYS A 172 -41.11 0.22 -3.19
C LYS A 172 -40.19 1.14 -2.40
N PHE A 173 -39.35 1.93 -3.08
CA PHE A 173 -38.48 2.88 -2.41
C PHE A 173 -39.31 3.95 -1.69
N ALA A 174 -39.19 4.07 -0.36
CA ALA A 174 -40.09 4.86 0.45
C ALA A 174 -40.03 6.37 0.19
N ASP A 175 -38.82 6.86 -0.11
CA ASP A 175 -38.52 8.29 -0.29
C ASP A 175 -38.42 8.72 -1.77
N LEU A 176 -38.68 7.79 -2.69
CA LEU A 176 -38.63 8.02 -4.12
C LEU A 176 -40.02 8.39 -4.68
N ASP A 177 -40.10 9.52 -5.39
CA ASP A 177 -41.26 9.79 -6.23
C ASP A 177 -41.14 8.88 -7.49
N PHE A 178 -41.98 7.84 -7.47
CA PHE A 178 -41.92 6.82 -8.53
C PHE A 178 -42.33 7.36 -9.92
N ASP A 179 -43.25 8.32 -9.99
CA ASP A 179 -43.66 8.89 -11.27
C ASP A 179 -42.51 9.70 -11.90
N LEU A 180 -41.82 10.49 -11.10
CA LEU A 180 -40.63 11.21 -11.53
C LEU A 180 -39.47 10.25 -11.89
N TRP A 181 -39.28 9.20 -11.09
CA TRP A 181 -38.28 8.16 -11.39
C TRP A 181 -38.57 7.47 -12.73
N TYR A 182 -39.84 7.09 -12.97
CA TYR A 182 -40.21 6.39 -14.21
C TYR A 182 -40.03 7.29 -15.46
N LEU A 183 -40.33 8.57 -15.36
CA LEU A 183 -40.08 9.55 -16.42
C LEU A 183 -38.57 9.64 -16.70
N ALA A 184 -37.75 9.82 -15.69
CA ALA A 184 -36.31 9.91 -15.84
C ALA A 184 -35.68 8.59 -16.32
N PHE A 185 -36.15 7.45 -15.82
CA PHE A 185 -35.72 6.12 -16.28
C PHE A 185 -35.99 5.89 -17.77
N SER A 186 -37.10 6.42 -18.29
CA SER A 186 -37.52 6.27 -19.68
C SER A 186 -37.00 7.38 -20.61
N ASP A 187 -36.22 8.32 -20.08
CA ASP A 187 -35.73 9.47 -20.84
C ASP A 187 -34.51 9.09 -21.70
N SER A 188 -34.57 9.46 -22.97
CA SER A 188 -33.46 9.25 -23.90
C SER A 188 -32.20 10.04 -23.55
N ASP A 189 -32.32 11.17 -22.85
CA ASP A 189 -31.18 11.97 -22.41
C ASP A 189 -30.40 11.27 -21.31
N ASN A 190 -31.10 10.54 -20.42
CA ASN A 190 -30.49 9.67 -19.43
C ASN A 190 -29.66 8.56 -20.10
N GLU A 191 -30.24 7.88 -21.11
CA GLU A 191 -29.49 6.87 -21.88
C GLU A 191 -28.28 7.48 -22.59
N ALA A 192 -28.44 8.64 -23.17
CA ALA A 192 -27.35 9.35 -23.84
C ALA A 192 -26.23 9.71 -22.87
N ALA A 193 -26.54 10.11 -21.63
CA ALA A 193 -25.56 10.42 -20.58
C ALA A 193 -24.69 9.20 -20.26
N VAL A 194 -25.31 8.03 -20.00
CA VAL A 194 -24.59 6.77 -19.73
C VAL A 194 -23.67 6.37 -20.90
N ARG A 195 -24.17 6.43 -22.13
CA ARG A 195 -23.39 6.05 -23.32
C ARG A 195 -22.28 7.04 -23.66
N ASN A 196 -22.48 8.33 -23.41
CA ASN A 196 -21.46 9.35 -23.62
C ASN A 196 -20.30 9.18 -22.63
N MET A 197 -20.57 8.92 -21.35
CA MET A 197 -19.55 8.64 -20.34
C MET A 197 -18.69 7.45 -20.76
N TYR A 198 -19.30 6.32 -21.11
CA TYR A 198 -18.60 5.15 -21.63
C TYR A 198 -17.71 5.50 -22.84
N THR A 199 -18.25 6.27 -23.82
CA THR A 199 -17.53 6.64 -25.04
C THR A 199 -16.32 7.53 -24.76
N GLN A 200 -16.43 8.46 -23.81
CA GLN A 200 -15.33 9.34 -23.41
C GLN A 200 -14.19 8.53 -22.77
N VAL A 201 -14.53 7.63 -21.87
CA VAL A 201 -13.58 6.81 -21.14
C VAL A 201 -12.83 5.83 -22.05
N ILE A 202 -13.53 5.20 -22.99
CA ILE A 202 -12.89 4.34 -24.01
C ILE A 202 -11.89 5.14 -24.86
N LYS A 203 -12.22 6.39 -25.22
CA LYS A 203 -11.29 7.25 -25.97
C LYS A 203 -10.07 7.65 -25.15
N ALA A 204 -10.21 7.83 -23.85
CA ALA A 204 -9.09 8.10 -22.96
C ALA A 204 -8.07 6.94 -22.93
N GLY A 205 -8.54 5.70 -23.12
CA GLY A 205 -7.71 4.51 -23.28
C GLY A 205 -7.02 4.01 -22.01
N ILE A 206 -7.39 4.56 -20.83
CA ILE A 206 -6.80 4.18 -19.54
C ILE A 206 -7.74 3.33 -18.68
N VAL A 207 -9.00 3.17 -19.07
CA VAL A 207 -9.95 2.23 -18.47
C VAL A 207 -10.31 1.17 -19.50
N SER A 208 -10.02 -0.08 -19.21
CA SER A 208 -10.23 -1.21 -20.13
C SER A 208 -11.22 -2.26 -19.62
N GLY A 209 -11.68 -2.14 -18.38
CA GLY A 209 -12.58 -3.09 -17.73
C GLY A 209 -13.14 -2.56 -16.42
N THR A 210 -13.93 -3.39 -15.74
CA THR A 210 -14.56 -3.04 -14.47
C THR A 210 -14.36 -4.11 -13.39
N PRO A 211 -14.23 -3.72 -12.12
CA PRO A 211 -14.09 -2.35 -11.65
C PRO A 211 -12.71 -1.78 -12.02
N THR A 212 -12.62 -0.48 -12.33
CA THR A 212 -11.37 0.28 -12.34
C THR A 212 -11.49 1.42 -11.34
N VAL A 213 -10.57 1.53 -10.43
CA VAL A 213 -10.61 2.49 -9.32
C VAL A 213 -9.37 3.38 -9.35
N PHE A 214 -9.59 4.69 -9.31
CA PHE A 214 -8.53 5.69 -9.19
C PHE A 214 -8.60 6.34 -7.81
N LEU A 215 -7.45 6.51 -7.19
CA LEU A 215 -7.25 7.23 -5.93
C LEU A 215 -6.61 8.57 -6.24
N ASN A 216 -7.33 9.68 -6.08
CA ASN A 216 -6.86 11.02 -6.52
C ASN A 216 -6.31 11.01 -7.96
N TYR A 217 -6.99 10.32 -8.88
CA TYR A 217 -6.62 10.11 -10.29
C TYR A 217 -5.42 9.20 -10.55
N ILE A 218 -4.85 8.54 -9.55
CA ILE A 218 -3.82 7.51 -9.70
C ILE A 218 -4.50 6.14 -9.73
N ASP A 219 -4.14 5.29 -10.70
CA ASP A 219 -4.69 3.93 -10.77
C ASP A 219 -4.35 3.14 -9.50
N SER A 220 -5.36 2.62 -8.82
CA SER A 220 -5.19 1.86 -7.58
C SER A 220 -4.49 0.51 -7.78
N ASN A 221 -4.43 0.00 -9.02
CA ASN A 221 -3.92 -1.34 -9.32
C ASN A 221 -4.58 -2.43 -8.46
N TYR A 222 -5.90 -2.31 -8.23
CA TYR A 222 -6.72 -3.18 -7.36
C TYR A 222 -6.40 -3.10 -5.86
N MET A 223 -5.60 -2.14 -5.40
CA MET A 223 -5.35 -1.87 -3.99
C MET A 223 -6.38 -0.86 -3.45
N PHE A 224 -7.59 -1.30 -3.21
CA PHE A 224 -8.69 -0.48 -2.69
C PHE A 224 -9.48 -1.17 -1.56
N ASP A 225 -8.91 -2.17 -0.91
CA ASP A 225 -9.41 -2.65 0.37
C ASP A 225 -9.16 -1.62 1.49
N ALA A 226 -9.89 -1.73 2.60
CA ALA A 226 -9.85 -0.74 3.67
C ALA A 226 -8.43 -0.45 4.18
N ALA A 227 -7.60 -1.47 4.37
CA ALA A 227 -6.23 -1.30 4.86
C ALA A 227 -5.36 -0.54 3.83
N SER A 228 -5.51 -0.84 2.54
CA SER A 228 -4.81 -0.14 1.46
C SER A 228 -5.23 1.33 1.38
N LEU A 229 -6.53 1.62 1.55
CA LEU A 229 -7.06 2.99 1.55
C LEU A 229 -6.59 3.78 2.78
N ASP A 230 -6.58 3.17 3.97
CA ASP A 230 -6.05 3.78 5.19
C ASP A 230 -4.57 4.12 5.04
N SER A 231 -3.78 3.18 4.49
CA SER A 231 -2.36 3.40 4.19
C SER A 231 -2.18 4.55 3.19
N TYR A 232 -3.01 4.64 2.16
CA TYR A 232 -2.95 5.71 1.16
C TYR A 232 -3.27 7.08 1.78
N ILE A 233 -4.32 7.20 2.61
CA ILE A 233 -4.65 8.41 3.36
C ILE A 233 -3.50 8.80 4.29
N GLY A 234 -2.91 7.82 4.99
CA GLY A 234 -1.75 8.05 5.85
C GLY A 234 -0.57 8.65 5.10
N LYS A 235 -0.29 8.15 3.89
CA LYS A 235 0.76 8.69 3.00
C LYS A 235 0.47 10.11 2.55
N ILE A 236 -0.79 10.42 2.17
CA ILE A 236 -1.17 11.80 1.79
C ILE A 236 -0.97 12.75 2.97
N ARG A 237 -1.52 12.43 4.15
CA ARG A 237 -1.39 13.27 5.34
C ARG A 237 0.06 13.55 5.70
N LYS A 238 0.93 12.54 5.57
CA LYS A 238 2.36 12.70 5.86
C LYS A 238 3.11 13.42 4.74
N SER A 239 2.65 13.37 3.49
CA SER A 239 3.30 14.09 2.39
C SER A 239 3.28 15.61 2.56
N GLU A 240 2.33 16.16 3.31
CA GLU A 240 2.28 17.59 3.66
C GLU A 240 3.44 18.01 4.57
N TYR A 241 4.03 17.09 5.31
CA TYR A 241 5.15 17.32 6.22
C TYR A 241 6.51 16.97 5.61
N ARG A 242 6.56 16.69 4.29
CA ARG A 242 7.83 16.41 3.61
C ARG A 242 8.84 17.52 3.80
N VAL A 243 10.06 17.13 4.19
CA VAL A 243 11.16 18.09 4.29
C VAL A 243 11.66 18.46 2.89
N GLN A 244 12.13 19.72 2.76
CA GLN A 244 12.66 20.27 1.51
C GLN A 244 14.19 20.30 1.49
N GLU A 245 14.83 19.89 2.58
CA GLU A 245 16.27 19.84 2.77
C GLU A 245 16.65 18.62 3.62
N CYS A 246 17.91 18.19 3.55
CA CYS A 246 18.37 17.05 4.33
C CYS A 246 18.26 17.31 5.82
N PRO A 247 17.97 16.27 6.64
CA PRO A 247 17.86 16.39 8.09
C PRO A 247 19.11 16.97 8.74
N ASP A 248 18.91 17.66 9.88
CA ASP A 248 20.02 18.06 10.75
C ASP A 248 20.76 16.83 11.29
N VAL A 249 22.05 16.99 11.55
CA VAL A 249 22.82 15.98 12.29
C VAL A 249 22.48 16.09 13.76
N LEU A 250 21.84 15.06 14.31
CA LEU A 250 21.35 14.97 15.68
C LEU A 250 22.13 13.99 16.56
N ILE A 251 23.01 13.18 15.95
CA ILE A 251 23.85 12.23 16.67
C ILE A 251 25.24 12.79 16.92
N GLU A 252 25.84 12.38 18.02
CA GLU A 252 27.20 12.76 18.42
C GLU A 252 28.15 11.57 18.31
N GLU A 253 29.42 11.82 17.99
CA GLU A 253 30.43 10.78 17.86
C GLU A 253 30.68 10.06 19.19
N GLY A 254 30.56 8.73 19.18
CA GLY A 254 30.77 7.87 20.37
C GLY A 254 29.58 7.80 21.32
N GLU A 255 28.48 8.52 21.08
CA GLU A 255 27.27 8.41 21.87
C GLU A 255 26.44 7.18 21.45
N SER A 256 25.70 6.66 22.42
CA SER A 256 24.77 5.54 22.21
C SER A 256 23.32 5.98 22.44
N TYR A 257 22.40 5.46 21.68
CA TYR A 257 21.00 5.89 21.70
C TYR A 257 20.06 4.72 21.94
N ILE A 258 18.97 4.97 22.67
CA ILE A 258 17.82 4.07 22.79
C ILE A 258 16.59 4.76 22.24
N ALA A 259 15.89 4.11 21.32
CA ALA A 259 14.54 4.46 20.95
C ALA A 259 13.54 3.67 21.78
N ILE A 260 12.53 4.33 22.30
CA ILE A 260 11.42 3.72 23.04
C ILE A 260 10.18 3.85 22.18
N LEU A 261 9.68 2.74 21.66
CA LEU A 261 8.43 2.69 20.93
C LEU A 261 7.30 2.51 21.94
N GLU A 262 6.45 3.53 22.07
CA GLU A 262 5.28 3.49 22.96
C GLU A 262 4.15 2.71 22.27
N THR A 263 3.77 1.57 22.82
CA THR A 263 2.77 0.68 22.21
C THR A 263 1.68 0.28 23.22
N GLU A 264 0.57 -0.28 22.75
CA GLU A 264 -0.51 -0.81 23.60
C GLU A 264 -0.11 -1.99 24.48
N ILE A 265 1.00 -2.68 24.16
CA ILE A 265 1.56 -3.75 24.99
C ILE A 265 2.64 -3.26 25.96
N GLY A 266 2.85 -1.93 26.01
CA GLY A 266 3.89 -1.24 26.76
C GLY A 266 5.10 -0.85 25.91
N ASP A 267 6.07 -0.23 26.54
CA ASP A 267 7.26 0.28 25.90
C ASP A 267 8.14 -0.84 25.33
N ILE A 268 8.61 -0.63 24.09
CA ILE A 268 9.58 -1.51 23.41
C ILE A 268 10.87 -0.72 23.22
N HIS A 269 11.94 -1.19 23.85
CA HIS A 269 13.25 -0.52 23.82
C HIS A 269 14.10 -1.07 22.68
N VAL A 270 14.64 -0.16 21.87
CA VAL A 270 15.51 -0.46 20.73
C VAL A 270 16.87 0.20 20.96
N GLU A 271 17.92 -0.59 21.06
CA GLU A 271 19.30 -0.08 21.03
C GLU A 271 19.67 0.28 19.59
N LEU A 272 20.04 1.54 19.34
CA LEU A 272 20.48 2.03 18.05
C LEU A 272 22.00 1.94 17.91
N PHE A 273 22.49 1.69 16.70
CA PHE A 273 23.92 1.47 16.42
C PHE A 273 24.49 2.53 15.46
N PRO A 274 24.74 3.78 15.96
CA PRO A 274 25.23 4.88 15.12
C PRO A 274 26.62 4.61 14.51
N ASP A 275 27.47 3.79 15.15
CA ASP A 275 28.77 3.43 14.61
C ASP A 275 28.69 2.53 13.37
N THR A 276 27.59 1.79 13.22
CA THR A 276 27.34 0.88 12.09
C THR A 276 26.65 1.58 10.93
N ALA A 277 25.67 2.41 11.24
CA ALA A 277 24.82 3.06 10.24
C ALA A 277 24.43 4.50 10.69
N PRO A 278 25.38 5.43 10.69
CA PRO A 278 25.17 6.76 11.22
C PRO A 278 24.09 7.57 10.49
N ASN A 279 24.03 7.55 9.15
CA ASN A 279 22.98 8.25 8.41
C ASN A 279 21.60 7.69 8.73
N ALA A 280 21.48 6.37 8.80
CA ALA A 280 20.20 5.71 9.09
C ALA A 280 19.75 5.99 10.52
N VAL A 281 20.64 5.90 11.50
CA VAL A 281 20.33 6.23 12.91
C VAL A 281 19.98 7.69 13.04
N ASN A 282 20.73 8.61 12.41
CA ASN A 282 20.40 10.03 12.40
C ASN A 282 19.02 10.29 11.79
N SER A 283 18.74 9.70 10.64
CA SER A 283 17.44 9.79 9.97
C SER A 283 16.31 9.26 10.84
N PHE A 284 16.50 8.10 11.48
CA PHE A 284 15.50 7.53 12.40
C PHE A 284 15.21 8.46 13.58
N ILE A 285 16.26 9.00 14.21
CA ILE A 285 16.13 9.94 15.33
C ILE A 285 15.42 11.23 14.88
N TYR A 286 15.81 11.82 13.74
CA TYR A 286 15.18 13.01 13.19
C TYR A 286 13.68 12.80 12.96
N LEU A 287 13.30 11.69 12.35
CA LEU A 287 11.90 11.35 12.10
C LEU A 287 11.13 11.10 13.41
N ALA A 288 11.74 10.40 14.37
CA ALA A 288 11.14 10.14 15.68
C ALA A 288 10.83 11.45 16.44
N VAL A 289 11.80 12.35 16.55
CA VAL A 289 11.62 13.61 17.28
C VAL A 289 10.67 14.58 16.54
N SER A 290 10.48 14.38 15.23
CA SER A 290 9.50 15.11 14.42
C SER A 290 8.09 14.53 14.51
N GLY A 291 7.86 13.45 15.30
CA GLY A 291 6.58 12.76 15.41
C GLY A 291 6.20 11.97 14.16
N TRP A 292 7.16 11.67 13.26
CA TRP A 292 6.89 10.99 11.99
C TRP A 292 6.34 9.58 12.17
N PHE A 293 6.72 8.93 13.26
CA PHE A 293 6.29 7.56 13.57
C PHE A 293 5.05 7.49 14.47
N ASP A 294 4.45 8.62 14.84
CA ASP A 294 3.26 8.65 15.68
C ASP A 294 2.06 8.08 14.92
N GLY A 295 1.35 7.14 15.54
CA GLY A 295 0.18 6.49 14.99
C GLY A 295 0.44 5.48 13.85
N ILE A 296 1.72 5.10 13.59
CA ILE A 296 1.99 4.02 12.63
C ILE A 296 1.70 2.65 13.23
N THR A 297 1.45 1.67 12.35
CA THR A 297 1.19 0.30 12.74
C THR A 297 2.34 -0.62 12.31
N LEU A 298 2.81 -1.47 13.22
CA LEU A 298 3.68 -2.58 12.89
C LEU A 298 2.82 -3.77 12.47
N VAL A 299 2.84 -4.09 11.19
CA VAL A 299 2.07 -5.18 10.60
C VAL A 299 2.95 -6.41 10.46
N ARG A 300 2.48 -7.54 10.98
CA ARG A 300 3.20 -8.81 10.85
C ARG A 300 3.09 -9.36 9.43
N SER A 301 4.22 -9.72 8.79
CA SER A 301 4.19 -10.36 7.48
C SER A 301 3.47 -11.72 7.53
N TYR A 302 2.80 -12.09 6.43
CA TYR A 302 2.04 -13.35 6.32
C TYR A 302 2.89 -14.61 6.61
N ASP A 303 4.18 -14.58 6.25
CA ASP A 303 5.15 -15.65 6.48
C ASP A 303 5.81 -15.59 7.87
N ASN A 304 5.42 -14.62 8.68
CA ASN A 304 5.93 -14.37 10.03
C ASN A 304 7.45 -14.12 10.08
N SER A 305 8.07 -13.70 8.99
CA SER A 305 9.52 -13.40 8.95
C SER A 305 9.86 -12.02 9.47
N LEU A 306 8.95 -11.06 9.29
CA LEU A 306 9.13 -9.64 9.59
C LEU A 306 7.90 -9.01 10.24
N TRP A 307 8.13 -7.89 10.90
CA TRP A 307 7.14 -6.85 11.19
C TRP A 307 7.50 -5.65 10.34
N ASN A 308 6.57 -5.13 9.58
CA ASN A 308 6.78 -3.96 8.72
C ASN A 308 6.04 -2.76 9.31
N ALA A 309 6.70 -1.63 9.36
CA ALA A 309 6.04 -0.39 9.72
C ALA A 309 5.21 0.09 8.53
N ASP A 310 3.91 0.21 8.73
CA ASP A 310 2.96 0.70 7.72
C ASP A 310 2.53 2.15 8.00
N GLY A 311 2.05 2.84 6.96
CA GLY A 311 1.61 4.23 7.08
C GLY A 311 2.72 5.26 7.29
N ILE A 312 4.00 4.90 7.08
CA ILE A 312 5.14 5.80 7.31
C ILE A 312 5.13 7.01 6.36
N GLY A 313 4.68 6.85 5.11
CA GLY A 313 4.71 7.92 4.11
C GLY A 313 6.10 8.19 3.55
N ASP A 314 6.25 9.35 2.88
CA ASP A 314 7.50 9.79 2.24
C ASP A 314 8.00 11.09 2.90
N PRO A 315 9.10 11.06 3.63
CA PRO A 315 9.63 12.26 4.30
C PRO A 315 10.30 13.24 3.35
N GLY A 316 10.48 12.91 2.07
CA GLY A 316 11.05 13.81 1.07
C GLY A 316 12.53 13.64 0.81
N TYR A 317 13.16 12.63 1.37
CA TYR A 317 14.59 12.35 1.14
C TYR A 317 14.91 10.86 1.21
N SER A 318 16.05 10.51 0.64
CA SER A 318 16.68 9.20 0.73
C SER A 318 18.18 9.32 0.95
N PHE A 319 18.81 8.25 1.36
CA PHE A 319 20.28 8.16 1.55
C PHE A 319 20.78 6.77 1.15
N ASP A 320 22.12 6.63 1.01
CA ASP A 320 22.70 5.37 0.58
C ASP A 320 22.56 4.27 1.65
N ILE A 321 22.53 3.01 1.19
CA ILE A 321 22.52 1.85 2.10
C ILE A 321 23.83 1.82 2.88
N GLU A 322 23.72 1.66 4.20
CA GLU A 322 24.85 1.48 5.08
C GLU A 322 24.93 0.00 5.49
N TYR A 323 25.93 -0.70 4.97
CA TYR A 323 26.24 -2.08 5.34
C TYR A 323 27.74 -2.21 5.60
N ASP A 324 28.11 -2.46 6.85
CA ASP A 324 29.52 -2.52 7.28
C ASP A 324 30.20 -3.86 6.99
N GLY A 325 29.47 -4.86 6.52
CA GLY A 325 29.97 -6.20 6.24
C GLY A 325 30.19 -7.08 7.46
N VAL A 326 29.79 -6.60 8.64
CA VAL A 326 29.97 -7.29 9.94
C VAL A 326 28.65 -7.78 10.51
N GLN A 327 27.60 -6.95 10.42
CA GLN A 327 26.31 -7.26 11.00
C GLN A 327 25.32 -7.79 9.96
N ASP A 328 24.82 -9.00 10.18
CA ASP A 328 23.78 -9.61 9.34
C ASP A 328 22.46 -9.71 10.11
N PHE A 329 21.34 -9.66 9.36
CA PHE A 329 19.98 -9.88 9.89
C PHE A 329 19.71 -11.38 10.10
N ASP A 330 20.56 -12.08 10.81
CA ASP A 330 20.51 -13.55 11.00
C ASP A 330 19.69 -14.01 12.20
N GLY A 331 19.16 -13.07 12.98
CA GLY A 331 18.40 -13.33 14.19
C GLY A 331 17.12 -12.50 14.32
N PRO A 332 16.34 -12.76 15.35
CA PRO A 332 15.14 -12.00 15.66
C PRO A 332 15.46 -10.69 16.39
N GLY A 333 14.52 -9.74 16.29
CA GLY A 333 14.56 -8.46 17.01
C GLY A 333 15.49 -7.42 16.42
N TYR A 334 16.08 -7.65 15.24
CA TYR A 334 16.83 -6.61 14.55
C TYR A 334 15.89 -5.65 13.86
N ILE A 335 16.22 -4.37 13.92
CA ILE A 335 15.49 -3.31 13.21
C ILE A 335 16.36 -2.77 12.07
N GLY A 336 15.76 -2.56 10.92
CA GLY A 336 16.45 -2.02 9.76
C GLY A 336 15.54 -1.18 8.87
N PHE A 337 16.13 -0.30 8.06
CA PHE A 337 15.41 0.36 7.00
C PHE A 337 15.28 -0.53 5.77
N ALA A 338 14.06 -0.55 5.22
CA ALA A 338 13.79 -1.20 3.96
C ALA A 338 14.39 -0.40 2.80
N ASN A 339 14.81 -1.11 1.75
CA ASN A 339 15.41 -0.52 0.58
C ASN A 339 14.41 -0.41 -0.60
N SER A 340 14.58 0.62 -1.43
CA SER A 340 13.91 0.70 -2.73
C SER A 340 14.63 -0.13 -3.78
N ALA A 341 13.96 -0.36 -4.93
CA ALA A 341 14.57 -1.03 -6.08
C ALA A 341 15.83 -0.31 -6.63
N ASP A 342 16.02 0.96 -6.30
CA ASP A 342 17.12 1.81 -6.74
C ASP A 342 18.28 1.86 -5.71
N GLU A 343 18.36 0.88 -4.79
CA GLU A 343 19.42 0.75 -3.79
C GLU A 343 19.55 1.95 -2.83
N GLN A 344 18.41 2.60 -2.50
CA GLN A 344 18.36 3.70 -1.54
C GLN A 344 17.51 3.33 -0.34
N ASN A 345 17.90 3.77 0.85
CA ASN A 345 17.06 3.60 2.03
C ASN A 345 15.78 4.44 1.90
N LEU A 346 14.66 3.75 1.93
CA LEU A 346 13.38 4.34 2.25
C LEU A 346 13.26 4.41 3.77
N VAL A 347 12.50 5.35 4.27
CA VAL A 347 12.29 5.53 5.71
C VAL A 347 11.32 4.51 6.34
N GLY A 348 10.86 3.53 5.56
CA GLY A 348 10.13 2.39 6.07
C GLY A 348 11.05 1.46 6.84
N PHE A 349 10.79 1.22 8.12
CA PHE A 349 11.56 0.27 8.88
C PHE A 349 10.83 -1.06 9.05
N PHE A 350 11.61 -2.10 9.27
CA PHE A 350 11.10 -3.43 9.60
C PHE A 350 11.80 -3.98 10.84
N ILE A 351 11.17 -4.96 11.47
CA ILE A 351 11.74 -5.71 12.61
C ILE A 351 11.79 -7.18 12.20
N THR A 352 12.95 -7.81 12.35
CA THR A 352 13.12 -9.22 12.03
C THR A 352 12.48 -10.12 13.08
N ASN A 353 11.82 -11.20 12.62
CA ASN A 353 11.33 -12.26 13.49
C ASN A 353 12.10 -13.56 13.21
N ASP A 354 11.75 -14.31 12.18
CA ASP A 354 12.39 -15.58 11.85
C ASP A 354 12.76 -15.64 10.36
N ILE A 355 13.66 -14.75 9.93
CA ILE A 355 14.15 -14.72 8.55
C ILE A 355 14.84 -16.04 8.17
N ARG A 356 15.64 -16.61 9.07
CA ARG A 356 16.35 -17.87 8.83
C ARG A 356 15.36 -19.02 8.59
N GLY A 357 14.40 -19.18 9.47
CA GLY A 357 13.34 -20.19 9.34
C GLY A 357 12.50 -20.00 8.09
N TYR A 358 12.21 -18.76 7.70
CA TYR A 358 11.53 -18.46 6.46
C TYR A 358 12.28 -19.00 5.23
N TYR A 359 13.56 -18.69 5.08
CA TYR A 359 14.36 -19.17 3.96
C TYR A 359 14.57 -20.69 3.97
N ASP A 360 14.72 -21.31 5.16
CA ASP A 360 14.81 -22.77 5.31
C ASP A 360 13.50 -23.45 4.83
N GLN A 361 12.36 -22.99 5.29
CA GLN A 361 11.05 -23.53 4.89
C GLN A 361 10.79 -23.32 3.40
N LYS A 362 11.16 -22.14 2.88
CA LYS A 362 10.98 -21.81 1.48
C LYS A 362 11.75 -22.74 0.56
N ILE A 363 13.05 -22.97 0.82
CA ILE A 363 13.86 -23.87 -0.01
C ILE A 363 13.34 -25.32 0.07
N ARG A 364 12.93 -25.79 1.25
CA ARG A 364 12.35 -27.13 1.41
C ARG A 364 11.01 -27.27 0.69
N LYS A 365 10.18 -26.24 0.67
CA LYS A 365 8.91 -26.21 -0.07
C LYS A 365 9.14 -26.17 -1.59
N ASP A 366 9.99 -25.26 -2.05
CA ASP A 366 10.19 -25.03 -3.49
C ASP A 366 10.96 -26.17 -4.17
N CYS A 367 11.79 -26.90 -3.42
CA CYS A 367 12.68 -27.93 -3.91
C CYS A 367 12.50 -29.31 -3.20
N GLY A 368 11.40 -29.53 -2.49
CA GLY A 368 11.15 -30.68 -1.60
C GLY A 368 11.27 -32.07 -2.21
N ASP A 369 11.20 -32.19 -3.55
CA ASP A 369 11.40 -33.46 -4.27
C ASP A 369 12.89 -33.80 -4.49
N LEU A 370 13.79 -32.92 -4.04
CA LEU A 370 15.24 -33.08 -4.19
C LEU A 370 15.86 -33.34 -2.80
N ASN A 371 16.51 -34.47 -2.62
CA ASN A 371 17.25 -34.80 -1.41
C ASN A 371 18.50 -33.94 -1.29
N PHE A 372 18.38 -32.74 -0.68
CA PHE A 372 19.52 -31.92 -0.30
C PHE A 372 20.11 -32.40 1.04
N THR A 373 21.43 -32.23 1.18
CA THR A 373 22.07 -32.34 2.49
C THR A 373 21.73 -31.12 3.32
N GLU A 374 21.69 -31.27 4.65
CA GLU A 374 21.50 -30.14 5.56
C GLU A 374 22.52 -29.02 5.32
N ASP A 375 23.80 -29.37 5.12
CA ASP A 375 24.87 -28.40 4.76
C ASP A 375 24.55 -27.57 3.50
N ALA A 376 23.88 -28.16 2.50
CA ALA A 376 23.51 -27.44 1.30
C ALA A 376 22.35 -26.48 1.53
N VAL A 377 21.40 -26.86 2.38
CA VAL A 377 20.28 -26.00 2.81
C VAL A 377 20.81 -24.83 3.65
N GLU A 378 21.66 -25.11 4.64
CA GLU A 378 22.26 -24.10 5.51
C GLU A 378 23.04 -23.07 4.71
N LYS A 379 23.90 -23.51 3.79
CA LYS A 379 24.67 -22.61 2.91
C LYS A 379 23.76 -21.74 2.03
N TYR A 380 22.65 -22.27 1.55
CA TYR A 380 21.67 -21.48 0.78
C TYR A 380 21.02 -20.42 1.65
N VAL A 381 20.62 -20.79 2.87
CA VAL A 381 20.01 -19.86 3.85
C VAL A 381 20.98 -18.74 4.19
N ASP A 382 22.24 -19.06 4.47
CA ASP A 382 23.29 -18.08 4.77
C ASP A 382 23.49 -17.09 3.59
N GLU A 383 23.51 -17.57 2.34
CA GLU A 383 23.61 -16.71 1.17
C GLU A 383 22.39 -15.77 1.04
N LYS A 384 21.18 -16.26 1.38
CA LYS A 384 19.98 -15.44 1.36
C LYS A 384 19.97 -14.36 2.44
N ILE A 385 20.41 -14.71 3.65
CA ILE A 385 20.55 -13.76 4.76
C ILE A 385 21.57 -12.68 4.40
N LEU A 386 22.73 -13.09 3.92
CA LEU A 386 23.78 -12.15 3.49
C LEU A 386 23.30 -11.19 2.39
N ARG A 387 22.53 -11.71 1.42
CA ARG A 387 21.93 -10.87 0.38
C ARG A 387 20.88 -9.93 0.93
N PHE A 388 20.06 -10.39 1.86
CA PHE A 388 19.07 -9.54 2.55
C PHE A 388 19.79 -8.43 3.33
N SER A 389 20.85 -8.76 4.08
CA SER A 389 21.62 -7.81 4.89
C SER A 389 22.32 -6.75 4.01
N LYS A 390 22.87 -7.13 2.85
CA LYS A 390 23.48 -6.19 1.91
C LYS A 390 22.49 -5.22 1.25
N ASN A 391 21.23 -5.58 1.20
CA ASN A 391 20.18 -4.78 0.58
C ASN A 391 19.38 -3.95 1.59
N ASN A 392 19.70 -3.98 2.87
CA ASN A 392 18.99 -3.23 3.90
C ASN A 392 19.97 -2.65 4.91
N THR A 393 19.65 -1.50 5.46
CA THR A 393 20.50 -0.86 6.47
C THR A 393 20.11 -1.31 7.86
N PHE A 394 21.09 -1.74 8.64
CA PHE A 394 20.94 -2.20 10.03
C PHE A 394 20.92 -1.01 10.98
N LEU A 395 19.79 -0.78 11.64
CA LEU A 395 19.59 0.35 12.55
C LEU A 395 19.95 0.03 14.00
N GLY A 396 19.58 -1.17 14.45
CA GLY A 396 19.67 -1.51 15.86
C GLY A 396 19.00 -2.82 16.21
N ARG A 397 18.77 -3.04 17.50
CA ARG A 397 18.16 -4.25 18.03
C ARG A 397 17.21 -3.97 19.19
N ILE A 398 16.08 -4.67 19.22
CA ILE A 398 15.15 -4.66 20.35
C ILE A 398 15.77 -5.43 21.53
N VAL A 399 15.60 -4.90 22.73
CA VAL A 399 15.99 -5.58 23.96
C VAL A 399 15.23 -6.90 24.10
N ASP A 400 15.91 -7.98 24.48
CA ASP A 400 15.39 -9.35 24.43
C ASP A 400 14.04 -9.53 25.17
N ASP A 401 13.86 -8.94 26.36
CA ASP A 401 12.61 -9.03 27.11
C ASP A 401 11.42 -8.33 26.38
N ASP A 402 11.69 -7.21 25.73
CA ASP A 402 10.67 -6.47 24.97
C ASP A 402 10.33 -7.18 23.67
N PHE A 403 11.30 -7.81 23.02
CA PHE A 403 11.04 -8.66 21.86
C PHE A 403 10.12 -9.84 22.23
N GLN A 404 10.32 -10.47 23.40
CA GLN A 404 9.44 -11.53 23.89
C GLN A 404 7.99 -11.03 24.12
N LYS A 405 7.80 -9.80 24.60
CA LYS A 405 6.46 -9.19 24.70
C LYS A 405 5.79 -9.06 23.33
N MET A 406 6.52 -8.58 22.33
CA MET A 406 6.02 -8.48 20.95
C MET A 406 5.59 -9.85 20.41
N MET A 407 6.40 -10.88 20.63
CA MET A 407 6.11 -12.24 20.14
C MET A 407 4.87 -12.87 20.76
N GLN A 408 4.51 -12.50 21.99
CA GLN A 408 3.31 -12.96 22.68
C GLN A 408 2.02 -12.25 22.18
N ASN A 409 2.14 -11.12 21.49
CA ASN A 409 1.01 -10.44 20.89
C ASN A 409 0.62 -11.10 19.56
N PRO A 410 -0.63 -11.58 19.40
CA PRO A 410 -1.07 -12.24 18.16
C PRO A 410 -1.39 -11.28 17.01
N GLY A 411 -1.61 -9.99 17.30
CA GLY A 411 -2.04 -8.95 16.36
C GLY A 411 -0.94 -7.98 15.96
N ASP A 412 -1.29 -7.04 15.12
CA ASP A 412 -0.46 -5.90 14.78
C ASP A 412 -0.27 -4.99 16.00
N LEU A 413 0.76 -4.14 15.97
CA LEU A 413 1.10 -3.24 17.08
C LEU A 413 1.03 -1.79 16.60
N ASN A 414 0.26 -0.96 17.30
CA ASN A 414 0.23 0.48 17.06
C ASN A 414 1.34 1.17 17.85
N ILE A 415 2.10 2.03 17.19
CA ILE A 415 3.10 2.90 17.83
C ILE A 415 2.44 4.24 18.08
N ALA A 416 2.20 4.57 19.34
CA ALA A 416 1.62 5.85 19.75
C ALA A 416 2.63 7.01 19.61
N GLY A 417 3.91 6.71 19.82
CA GLY A 417 5.02 7.65 19.71
C GLY A 417 6.37 6.98 19.82
N VAL A 418 7.44 7.71 19.53
CA VAL A 418 8.83 7.25 19.67
C VAL A 418 9.63 8.27 20.46
N ILE A 419 10.18 7.86 21.60
CA ILE A 419 11.03 8.67 22.47
C ILE A 419 12.49 8.28 22.27
N ILE A 420 13.37 9.26 22.05
CA ILE A 420 14.82 9.03 21.93
C ILE A 420 15.52 9.43 23.23
N LYS A 421 16.42 8.56 23.72
CA LYS A 421 17.31 8.82 24.86
C LYS A 421 18.76 8.56 24.47
N SER A 422 19.67 9.46 24.82
CA SER A 422 21.10 9.17 24.88
C SER A 422 21.42 8.32 26.11
N LYS A 423 22.37 7.38 25.99
CA LYS A 423 22.87 6.58 27.11
C LYS A 423 23.96 7.27 27.85
#